data_0ba2b1619eaa14d0bc7c44b43348d321
#
_entry.id   0ba2b1619eaa14d0bc7c44b43348d321
#
_cell.length_a   1.000
_cell.length_b   1.000
_cell.length_c   1.000
_cell.angle_alpha   90.00
_cell.angle_beta   90.00
_cell.angle_gamma   90.00
#
_symmetry.space_group_name_H-M   'P 1'
#
loop_
_entity.id
_entity.type
_entity.pdbx_description
1 polymer ?
#
loop_
_entity_poly.entity_id
_entity_poly.type
_entity_poly.pdbx_seq_one_letter_code
_entity_poly.pdbx_strand_id
1 'polypeptide(L)'
;MKRLIIIICGIVLSLVAWGGVHSYVDHSVLREGKIIKICVSETGIHCLPYDTLKAWGLQPEKVRILGYGGSMLSENFTLAKWDDVPSVAFYMHKGADGVFGRGDYLLFYAQGPVKWAYEDGRWYHTQNPYSNLGYYFLSDSAGDQRLI
;
A
#
# COMPACT_ATOMS: atom_id res chain seq x y z
N MET A 1 -26.06 26.10 -45.48
CA MET A 1 -26.66 25.41 -44.29
C MET A 1 -26.04 24.06 -44.01
N LYS A 2 -26.00 23.09 -44.93
CA LYS A 2 -25.40 21.75 -44.69
C LYS A 2 -23.96 21.76 -44.22
N ARG A 3 -23.08 22.62 -44.79
CA ARG A 3 -21.67 22.77 -44.40
C ARG A 3 -21.49 23.34 -42.98
N LEU A 4 -22.36 24.26 -42.58
CA LEU A 4 -22.32 24.83 -41.23
C LEU A 4 -22.72 23.81 -40.17
N ILE A 5 -23.72 22.98 -40.46
CA ILE A 5 -24.15 21.89 -39.56
C ILE A 5 -23.04 20.87 -39.35
N ILE A 6 -22.28 20.50 -40.42
CA ILE A 6 -21.16 19.57 -40.31
C ILE A 6 -20.05 20.13 -39.40
N ILE A 7 -19.75 21.44 -39.54
CA ILE A 7 -18.72 22.08 -38.68
C ILE A 7 -19.17 22.13 -37.22
N ILE A 8 -20.42 22.45 -36.95
CA ILE A 8 -20.98 22.46 -35.57
C ILE A 8 -20.98 21.06 -34.97
N CYS A 9 -21.39 20.04 -35.72
CA CYS A 9 -21.29 18.65 -35.26
C CYS A 9 -19.85 18.21 -34.96
N GLY A 10 -18.88 18.61 -35.78
CA GLY A 10 -17.46 18.32 -35.55
C GLY A 10 -16.93 18.98 -34.26
N ILE A 11 -17.32 20.21 -33.97
CA ILE A 11 -16.93 20.90 -32.73
C ILE A 11 -17.60 20.28 -31.51
N VAL A 12 -18.87 19.90 -31.58
CA VAL A 12 -19.59 19.26 -30.45
C VAL A 12 -19.00 17.87 -30.14
N LEU A 13 -18.65 17.09 -31.16
CA LEU A 13 -18.01 15.78 -30.99
C LEU A 13 -16.62 15.89 -30.35
N SER A 14 -15.86 16.94 -30.64
CA SER A 14 -14.54 17.15 -30.01
C SER A 14 -14.62 17.58 -28.53
N LEU A 15 -15.75 18.15 -28.09
CA LEU A 15 -15.96 18.54 -26.70
C LEU A 15 -16.38 17.35 -25.79
N VAL A 16 -16.79 16.23 -26.37
CA VAL A 16 -17.23 15.04 -25.59
C VAL A 16 -16.08 14.06 -25.33
N ALA A 17 -14.92 14.27 -25.92
CA ALA A 17 -13.71 13.47 -25.69
C ALA A 17 -12.96 13.89 -24.39
N TRP A 18 -13.70 14.10 -23.30
CA TRP A 18 -13.13 14.14 -21.97
C TRP A 18 -12.98 12.70 -21.49
N GLY A 19 -11.95 12.03 -21.98
CA GLY A 19 -11.45 10.85 -21.29
C GLY A 19 -11.09 11.31 -19.90
N GLY A 20 -11.69 10.70 -18.85
CA GLY A 20 -11.33 10.99 -17.48
C GLY A 20 -9.82 10.86 -17.34
N VAL A 21 -9.14 11.99 -17.10
CA VAL A 21 -7.71 11.99 -16.85
C VAL A 21 -7.53 11.37 -15.47
N HIS A 22 -7.16 10.09 -15.43
CA HIS A 22 -6.71 9.47 -14.20
C HIS A 22 -5.38 10.15 -13.84
N SER A 23 -5.38 10.95 -12.79
CA SER A 23 -4.15 11.58 -12.30
C SER A 23 -3.38 10.54 -11.51
N TYR A 24 -2.21 10.18 -12.03
CA TYR A 24 -1.27 9.31 -11.32
C TYR A 24 -0.31 10.18 -10.50
N VAL A 25 0.26 9.59 -9.42
CA VAL A 25 1.32 10.26 -8.66
C VAL A 25 2.56 10.42 -9.53
N ASP A 26 3.22 11.57 -9.45
CA ASP A 26 4.43 11.86 -10.24
C ASP A 26 5.58 10.92 -9.87
N HIS A 27 5.63 10.49 -8.62
CA HIS A 27 6.71 9.66 -8.08
C HIS A 27 6.21 8.69 -7.04
N SER A 28 6.73 7.46 -7.06
CA SER A 28 6.47 6.47 -6.02
C SER A 28 7.07 6.89 -4.67
N VAL A 29 6.37 6.56 -3.58
CA VAL A 29 6.88 6.70 -2.20
C VAL A 29 8.13 5.85 -1.94
N LEU A 30 8.43 4.89 -2.83
CA LEU A 30 9.62 4.05 -2.78
C LEU A 30 10.79 4.62 -3.60
N ARG A 31 10.70 5.84 -4.11
CA ARG A 31 11.74 6.44 -4.95
C ARG A 31 13.02 6.79 -4.18
N GLU A 32 12.86 7.24 -2.94
CA GLU A 32 13.96 7.83 -2.17
C GLU A 32 14.09 7.19 -0.78
N GLY A 33 15.28 7.28 -0.21
CA GLY A 33 15.60 6.76 1.09
C GLY A 33 16.03 5.30 1.08
N LYS A 34 16.24 4.76 2.26
CA LYS A 34 16.56 3.36 2.44
C LYS A 34 15.28 2.54 2.46
N ILE A 35 15.23 1.50 1.65
CA ILE A 35 14.07 0.62 1.52
C ILE A 35 14.48 -0.81 1.82
N ILE A 36 13.79 -1.44 2.75
CA ILE A 36 13.93 -2.85 3.10
C ILE A 36 12.63 -3.57 2.73
N LYS A 37 12.72 -4.58 1.86
CA LYS A 37 11.59 -5.46 1.54
C LYS A 37 11.55 -6.59 2.55
N ILE A 38 10.42 -6.76 3.21
CA ILE A 38 10.13 -7.88 4.09
C ILE A 38 9.03 -8.76 3.51
N CYS A 39 8.99 -10.02 3.90
CA CYS A 39 7.95 -10.96 3.49
C CYS A 39 7.24 -11.57 4.69
N VAL A 40 5.98 -11.91 4.50
CA VAL A 40 5.13 -12.60 5.47
C VAL A 40 4.44 -13.79 4.80
N SER A 41 4.42 -14.93 5.47
CA SER A 41 3.75 -16.16 5.00
C SER A 41 2.31 -16.25 5.51
N GLU A 42 1.99 -15.56 6.60
CA GLU A 42 0.71 -15.69 7.30
C GLU A 42 0.09 -14.33 7.56
N THR A 43 -1.24 -14.32 7.62
CA THR A 43 -2.02 -13.16 8.01
C THR A 43 -2.06 -13.05 9.53
N GLY A 44 -1.72 -11.88 10.07
CA GLY A 44 -1.76 -11.65 11.51
C GLY A 44 -1.00 -10.41 11.95
N ILE A 45 -0.80 -10.30 13.26
CA ILE A 45 0.02 -9.25 13.86
C ILE A 45 1.49 -9.69 13.82
N HIS A 46 2.30 -8.84 13.21
CA HIS A 46 3.74 -9.04 13.11
C HIS A 46 4.47 -8.01 13.97
N CYS A 47 5.57 -8.47 14.58
CA CYS A 47 6.42 -7.67 15.44
C CYS A 47 7.74 -7.35 14.74
N LEU A 48 8.15 -6.09 14.79
CA LEU A 48 9.43 -5.60 14.29
C LEU A 48 10.19 -4.93 15.46
N PRO A 49 11.16 -5.62 16.06
CA PRO A 49 11.97 -5.07 17.14
C PRO A 49 12.81 -3.87 16.69
N TYR A 50 12.98 -2.88 17.58
CA TYR A 50 13.84 -1.72 17.38
C TYR A 50 15.26 -2.13 16.94
N ASP A 51 15.85 -3.11 17.63
CA ASP A 51 17.22 -3.56 17.35
C ASP A 51 17.35 -4.17 15.94
N THR A 52 16.29 -4.85 15.46
CA THR A 52 16.25 -5.39 14.09
C THR A 52 16.22 -4.27 13.06
N LEU A 53 15.37 -3.26 13.25
CA LEU A 53 15.30 -2.10 12.37
C LEU A 53 16.65 -1.36 12.32
N LYS A 54 17.27 -1.20 13.47
CA LYS A 54 18.60 -0.59 13.60
C LYS A 54 19.69 -1.40 12.91
N ALA A 55 19.68 -2.73 13.08
CA ALA A 55 20.64 -3.63 12.44
C ALA A 55 20.52 -3.60 10.91
N TRP A 56 19.30 -3.40 10.40
CA TRP A 56 19.07 -3.18 8.96
C TRP A 56 19.49 -1.78 8.50
N GLY A 57 19.95 -0.92 9.43
CA GLY A 57 20.45 0.43 9.17
C GLY A 57 19.36 1.43 8.83
N LEU A 58 18.13 1.19 9.27
CA LEU A 58 17.06 2.18 9.26
C LEU A 58 17.18 3.11 10.48
N GLN A 59 16.50 4.24 10.41
CA GLN A 59 16.21 5.12 11.55
C GLN A 59 14.88 4.68 12.16
N PRO A 60 14.84 3.86 13.23
CA PRO A 60 13.63 3.18 13.68
C PRO A 60 12.51 4.15 14.05
N GLU A 61 12.87 5.35 14.55
CA GLU A 61 11.93 6.38 14.98
C GLU A 61 11.14 7.00 13.79
N LYS A 62 11.68 6.85 12.56
CA LYS A 62 11.10 7.39 11.32
C LYS A 62 10.52 6.32 10.42
N VAL A 63 10.61 5.04 10.80
CA VAL A 63 10.19 3.94 9.93
C VAL A 63 8.72 4.04 9.59
N ARG A 64 8.43 3.91 8.30
CA ARG A 64 7.09 3.72 7.75
C ARG A 64 6.97 2.32 7.21
N ILE A 65 5.77 1.75 7.30
CA ILE A 65 5.44 0.46 6.72
C ILE A 65 4.53 0.70 5.53
N LEU A 66 4.91 0.17 4.37
CA LEU A 66 4.23 0.36 3.10
C LEU A 66 3.94 -1.00 2.46
N GLY A 67 2.79 -1.18 1.83
CA GLY A 67 2.49 -2.44 1.15
C GLY A 67 1.02 -2.72 0.96
N TYR A 68 0.73 -3.60 0.02
CA TYR A 68 -0.61 -4.12 -0.26
C TYR A 68 -0.92 -5.41 0.50
N GLY A 69 0.10 -6.08 1.05
CA GLY A 69 0.00 -7.43 1.58
C GLY A 69 0.18 -8.50 0.52
N GLY A 70 -0.27 -9.72 0.85
CA GLY A 70 -0.09 -10.91 0.03
C GLY A 70 -1.32 -11.34 -0.76
N SER A 71 -2.49 -10.69 -0.58
CA SER A 71 -3.68 -11.05 -1.35
C SER A 71 -3.55 -10.62 -2.81
N MET A 72 -4.23 -11.33 -3.70
CA MET A 72 -4.31 -10.96 -5.10
C MET A 72 -4.98 -9.58 -5.25
N LEU A 73 -4.39 -8.72 -6.06
CA LEU A 73 -5.00 -7.46 -6.45
C LEU A 73 -6.14 -7.71 -7.45
N SER A 74 -7.06 -6.76 -7.53
CA SER A 74 -8.14 -6.84 -8.52
C SER A 74 -7.57 -6.81 -9.93
N GLU A 75 -8.00 -7.77 -10.77
CA GLU A 75 -7.70 -7.78 -12.21
C GLU A 75 -8.55 -6.76 -12.97
N ASN A 76 -9.58 -6.23 -12.35
CA ASN A 76 -10.39 -5.16 -12.92
C ASN A 76 -9.75 -3.81 -12.63
N PHE A 77 -9.12 -3.22 -13.64
CA PHE A 77 -8.44 -1.91 -13.54
C PHE A 77 -9.37 -0.75 -13.17
N THR A 78 -10.68 -0.88 -13.42
CA THR A 78 -11.64 0.15 -12.99
C THR A 78 -11.86 0.15 -11.48
N LEU A 79 -11.51 -0.96 -10.80
CA LEU A 79 -11.55 -1.12 -9.34
C LEU A 79 -10.19 -0.91 -8.69
N ALA A 80 -9.14 -0.62 -9.45
CA ALA A 80 -7.82 -0.31 -8.91
C ALA A 80 -7.92 0.92 -8.00
N LYS A 81 -7.60 0.72 -6.72
CA LYS A 81 -7.75 1.77 -5.68
C LYS A 81 -6.46 2.52 -5.40
N TRP A 82 -5.35 1.96 -5.83
CA TRP A 82 -4.03 2.43 -5.43
C TRP A 82 -3.21 2.77 -6.65
N ASP A 83 -2.76 3.99 -6.68
CA ASP A 83 -1.83 4.49 -7.70
C ASP A 83 -0.38 4.23 -7.29
N ASP A 84 -0.10 4.23 -5.98
CA ASP A 84 1.20 3.89 -5.40
C ASP A 84 1.03 3.00 -4.16
N VAL A 85 2.14 2.57 -3.59
CA VAL A 85 2.17 1.65 -2.45
C VAL A 85 1.58 2.32 -1.19
N PRO A 86 0.49 1.78 -0.62
CA PRO A 86 -0.19 2.41 0.51
C PRO A 86 0.59 2.31 1.82
N SER A 87 0.39 3.30 2.68
CA SER A 87 0.90 3.28 4.05
C SER A 87 0.07 2.34 4.93
N VAL A 88 0.75 1.48 5.68
CA VAL A 88 0.17 0.54 6.63
C VAL A 88 0.21 1.14 8.03
N ALA A 89 -0.91 1.06 8.75
CA ALA A 89 -0.99 1.49 10.14
C ALA A 89 -0.23 0.53 11.06
N PHE A 90 0.44 1.08 12.08
CA PHE A 90 1.17 0.28 13.05
C PHE A 90 1.17 0.94 14.43
N TYR A 91 1.30 0.09 15.45
CA TYR A 91 1.48 0.51 16.82
C TYR A 91 2.97 0.55 17.16
N MET A 92 3.41 1.62 17.78
CA MET A 92 4.78 1.79 18.27
C MET A 92 4.79 1.63 19.79
N HIS A 93 5.26 0.47 20.26
CA HIS A 93 5.47 0.27 21.69
C HIS A 93 6.72 1.05 22.12
N LYS A 94 6.52 1.94 23.07
CA LYS A 94 7.59 2.68 23.73
C LYS A 94 7.57 2.29 25.20
N GLY A 95 8.73 1.94 25.73
CA GLY A 95 8.86 1.56 27.12
C GLY A 95 8.37 2.63 28.13
N ALA A 96 8.73 2.46 29.37
CA ALA A 96 8.29 3.36 30.45
C ALA A 96 8.79 4.81 30.30
N ASP A 97 9.85 5.01 29.53
CA ASP A 97 10.44 6.33 29.25
C ASP A 97 9.74 7.10 28.11
N GLY A 98 8.81 6.44 27.40
CA GLY A 98 8.06 7.02 26.28
C GLY A 98 8.90 7.31 25.02
N VAL A 99 10.18 6.88 25.00
CA VAL A 99 11.09 7.04 23.87
C VAL A 99 11.24 5.72 23.16
N PHE A 100 11.08 5.70 21.83
CA PHE A 100 11.28 4.49 21.06
C PHE A 100 12.75 4.14 21.00
N GLY A 101 13.15 3.04 21.63
CA GLY A 101 14.52 2.67 21.86
C GLY A 101 14.76 1.17 21.95
N ARG A 102 15.94 0.81 22.42
CA ARG A 102 16.35 -0.59 22.59
C ARG A 102 15.36 -1.36 23.47
N GLY A 103 14.92 -2.53 22.99
CA GLY A 103 13.94 -3.37 23.66
C GLY A 103 12.49 -3.09 23.26
N ASP A 104 12.23 -1.97 22.56
CA ASP A 104 10.91 -1.63 22.03
C ASP A 104 10.65 -2.29 20.67
N TYR A 105 9.42 -2.16 20.19
CA TYR A 105 9.00 -2.81 18.95
C TYR A 105 7.84 -2.09 18.26
N LEU A 106 7.69 -2.37 16.98
CA LEU A 106 6.50 -2.02 16.20
C LEU A 106 5.60 -3.26 16.05
N LEU A 107 4.29 -3.06 16.11
CA LEU A 107 3.30 -4.08 15.76
C LEU A 107 2.48 -3.58 14.56
N PHE A 108 2.33 -4.41 13.55
CA PHE A 108 1.47 -4.12 12.43
C PHE A 108 0.70 -5.35 11.99
N TYR A 109 -0.49 -5.13 11.45
CA TYR A 109 -1.26 -6.20 10.82
C TYR A 109 -0.74 -6.40 9.42
N ALA A 110 -0.29 -7.62 9.13
CA ALA A 110 0.13 -8.01 7.80
C ALA A 110 -0.82 -9.06 7.23
N GLN A 111 -1.17 -8.89 5.96
CA GLN A 111 -1.93 -9.87 5.20
C GLN A 111 -0.98 -10.76 4.43
N GLY A 112 -1.04 -12.06 4.70
CA GLY A 112 -0.37 -13.10 3.95
C GLY A 112 -1.06 -13.40 2.61
N PRO A 113 -0.64 -14.47 1.90
CA PRO A 113 -1.15 -14.80 0.57
C PRO A 113 -2.58 -15.34 0.55
N VAL A 114 -3.12 -15.72 1.71
CA VAL A 114 -4.49 -16.23 1.84
C VAL A 114 -5.41 -15.13 2.33
N LYS A 115 -6.46 -14.86 1.54
CA LYS A 115 -7.53 -13.93 1.89
C LYS A 115 -8.79 -14.70 2.25
N TRP A 116 -9.41 -14.38 3.39
CA TRP A 116 -10.71 -14.88 3.79
C TRP A 116 -11.80 -13.86 3.50
N ALA A 117 -12.93 -14.34 3.04
CA ALA A 117 -14.15 -13.56 2.84
C ALA A 117 -15.35 -14.34 3.40
N TYR A 118 -16.35 -13.59 3.90
CA TYR A 118 -17.62 -14.15 4.33
C TYR A 118 -18.70 -13.61 3.40
N GLU A 119 -19.31 -14.50 2.63
CA GLU A 119 -20.34 -14.19 1.64
C GLU A 119 -21.44 -15.25 1.71
N ASP A 120 -22.70 -14.85 1.61
CA ASP A 120 -23.86 -15.74 1.60
C ASP A 120 -23.90 -16.78 2.74
N GLY A 121 -23.50 -16.36 3.95
CA GLY A 121 -23.53 -17.23 5.14
C GLY A 121 -22.39 -18.24 5.22
N ARG A 122 -21.37 -18.14 4.37
CA ARG A 122 -20.23 -19.08 4.32
C ARG A 122 -18.90 -18.35 4.27
N TRP A 123 -17.86 -19.00 4.82
CA TRP A 123 -16.48 -18.56 4.71
C TRP A 123 -15.84 -19.16 3.46
N TYR A 124 -15.19 -18.28 2.69
CA TYR A 124 -14.35 -18.64 1.55
C TYR A 124 -12.94 -18.18 1.79
N HIS A 125 -11.99 -18.92 1.26
CA HIS A 125 -10.60 -18.45 1.20
C HIS A 125 -10.09 -18.47 -0.23
N THR A 126 -9.31 -17.49 -0.57
CA THR A 126 -8.64 -17.37 -1.87
C THR A 126 -7.14 -17.26 -1.60
N GLN A 127 -6.40 -18.17 -2.18
CA GLN A 127 -4.94 -18.11 -2.15
C GLN A 127 -4.43 -17.32 -3.37
N ASN A 128 -3.42 -16.50 -3.15
CA ASN A 128 -2.75 -15.80 -4.24
C ASN A 128 -2.05 -16.85 -5.15
N PRO A 129 -2.43 -16.95 -6.44
CA PRO A 129 -1.87 -17.95 -7.34
C PRO A 129 -0.45 -17.62 -7.80
N TYR A 130 0.01 -16.38 -7.59
CA TYR A 130 1.30 -15.88 -8.06
C TYR A 130 2.39 -15.88 -7.00
N SER A 131 2.02 -15.96 -5.71
CA SER A 131 2.98 -15.91 -4.60
C SER A 131 2.45 -16.59 -3.35
N ASN A 132 3.33 -17.31 -2.66
CA ASN A 132 3.08 -17.87 -1.33
C ASN A 132 3.48 -16.90 -0.20
N LEU A 133 3.86 -15.68 -0.52
CA LEU A 133 4.30 -14.67 0.43
C LEU A 133 3.60 -13.34 0.14
N GLY A 134 3.27 -12.62 1.21
CA GLY A 134 2.94 -11.20 1.17
C GLY A 134 4.20 -10.36 1.33
N TYR A 135 4.23 -9.19 0.73
CA TYR A 135 5.40 -8.31 0.77
C TYR A 135 5.03 -6.93 1.29
N TYR A 136 5.93 -6.41 2.15
CA TYR A 136 5.87 -5.07 2.67
C TYR A 136 7.24 -4.39 2.52
N PHE A 137 7.23 -3.07 2.55
CA PHE A 137 8.42 -2.26 2.47
C PHE A 137 8.53 -1.41 3.74
N LEU A 138 9.71 -1.38 4.31
CA LEU A 138 10.07 -0.49 5.40
C LEU A 138 10.92 0.62 4.82
N SER A 139 10.59 1.86 5.13
CA SER A 139 11.36 3.01 4.70
C SER A 139 11.45 4.04 5.82
N ASP A 140 12.61 4.66 5.97
CA ASP A 140 12.84 5.80 6.85
C ASP A 140 12.93 7.14 6.10
N SER A 141 12.53 7.15 4.81
CA SER A 141 12.44 8.36 4.02
C SER A 141 11.36 9.31 4.55
N ALA A 142 11.40 10.57 4.10
CA ALA A 142 10.42 11.58 4.48
C ALA A 142 8.97 11.15 4.21
N GLY A 143 8.07 11.51 5.10
CA GLY A 143 6.64 11.24 5.02
C GLY A 143 6.04 10.84 6.37
N ASP A 144 4.72 10.89 6.46
CA ASP A 144 4.01 10.67 7.70
C ASP A 144 3.92 9.18 8.06
N GLN A 145 4.18 8.89 9.33
CA GLN A 145 3.92 7.59 9.93
C GLN A 145 2.42 7.44 10.18
N ARG A 146 1.87 6.28 9.88
CA ARG A 146 0.48 5.96 10.20
C ARG A 146 0.41 5.20 11.52
N LEU A 147 0.49 5.94 12.61
CA LEU A 147 0.40 5.38 13.96
C LEU A 147 -1.06 5.12 14.36
N ILE A 148 -1.26 4.08 15.20
CA ILE A 148 -2.52 3.73 15.86
C ILE A 148 -2.45 4.19 17.32
#